data_b7155f2dfb6a5ef682018580a707f422
#
_entry.id   b7155f2dfb6a5ef682018580a707f422
#
_cell.length_a   1.000
_cell.length_b   1.000
_cell.length_c   1.000
_cell.angle_alpha   90.00
_cell.angle_beta   90.00
_cell.angle_gamma   90.00
#
_symmetry.space_group_name_H-M   'P 1'
#
loop_
_entity.id
_entity.type
_entity.pdbx_description
1 polymer ?
#
loop_
_entity_poly.entity_id
_entity_poly.type
_entity_poly.pdbx_seq_one_letter_code
_entity_poly.pdbx_strand_id
1 'polypeptide(L)'
;YNKTTHDLMTYVDRGPIGLPNELINGGSIRNWGEEFSATWTQTMSKDLSLNIGGNITFMQNRVLSLAADLPAGYLSQVFQNNGSAESRTEAGHPIGSFYGYKIAGLYQSNLDILKSPSASSLGAYRPGDFKFEDVNGDGQINASDRTFIGNPSPKFIYGASINLTYNGFGLSVDLGG
;
A
#
# COMPACT_ATOMS: atom_id res chain seq x y z
N TYR A 1 18.54 -7.49 0.19
CA TYR A 1 17.92 -8.79 -0.10
C TYR A 1 17.08 -8.72 -1.38
N ASN A 2 16.90 -9.89 -2.02
CA ASN A 2 16.05 -10.06 -3.18
C ASN A 2 15.55 -11.51 -3.18
N LYS A 3 14.25 -11.70 -2.97
CA LYS A 3 13.62 -13.01 -2.85
C LYS A 3 12.42 -13.12 -3.77
N THR A 4 12.41 -14.13 -4.61
CA THR A 4 11.22 -14.52 -5.39
C THR A 4 10.64 -15.78 -4.78
N THR A 5 9.34 -15.75 -4.50
CA THR A 5 8.59 -16.91 -4.04
C THR A 5 7.69 -17.34 -5.19
N HIS A 6 7.86 -18.56 -5.63
CA HIS A 6 7.03 -19.23 -6.64
C HIS A 6 6.01 -20.11 -5.94
N ASP A 7 5.00 -20.52 -6.67
CA ASP A 7 4.02 -21.51 -6.23
C ASP A 7 3.30 -21.14 -4.91
N LEU A 8 2.91 -19.87 -4.81
CA LEU A 8 2.10 -19.40 -3.70
C LEU A 8 0.75 -20.14 -3.73
N MET A 9 0.47 -20.89 -2.67
CA MET A 9 -0.78 -21.60 -2.54
C MET A 9 -1.91 -20.65 -2.19
N THR A 10 -3.03 -20.77 -2.90
CA THR A 10 -4.27 -20.04 -2.58
C THR A 10 -5.47 -20.97 -2.72
N TYR A 11 -6.55 -20.65 -2.02
CA TYR A 11 -7.82 -21.37 -2.15
C TYR A 11 -8.69 -20.67 -3.19
N VAL A 12 -9.23 -21.46 -4.13
CA VAL A 12 -10.26 -20.98 -5.04
C VAL A 12 -11.60 -21.53 -4.59
N ASP A 13 -12.55 -20.63 -4.36
CA ASP A 13 -13.94 -20.98 -4.13
C ASP A 13 -14.57 -21.31 -5.50
N ARG A 14 -14.97 -22.57 -5.67
CA ARG A 14 -15.61 -23.05 -6.89
C ARG A 14 -17.12 -22.80 -6.93
N GLY A 15 -17.61 -21.95 -6.01
CA GLY A 15 -19.01 -21.50 -5.98
C GLY A 15 -20.00 -22.52 -5.40
N PRO A 16 -21.30 -22.32 -5.57
CA PRO A 16 -22.36 -22.99 -4.84
C PRO A 16 -22.59 -24.48 -5.21
N ILE A 17 -21.69 -25.11 -5.94
CA ILE A 17 -21.83 -26.51 -6.39
C ILE A 17 -21.44 -27.52 -5.31
N GLY A 18 -21.18 -27.09 -4.09
CA GLY A 18 -20.88 -28.00 -2.96
C GLY A 18 -19.52 -28.71 -3.04
N LEU A 19 -18.65 -28.29 -3.94
CA LEU A 19 -17.27 -28.78 -3.99
C LEU A 19 -16.41 -28.07 -2.95
N PRO A 20 -15.48 -28.78 -2.28
CA PRO A 20 -14.56 -28.14 -1.37
C PRO A 20 -13.68 -27.15 -2.12
N ASN A 21 -13.26 -26.07 -1.43
CA ASN A 21 -12.28 -25.14 -1.95
C ASN A 21 -11.02 -25.88 -2.39
N GLU A 22 -10.59 -25.61 -3.60
CA GLU A 22 -9.39 -26.24 -4.16
C GLU A 22 -8.16 -25.39 -3.85
N LEU A 23 -7.11 -26.03 -3.37
CA LEU A 23 -5.82 -25.41 -3.18
C LEU A 23 -5.07 -25.43 -4.50
N ILE A 24 -4.84 -24.26 -5.08
CA ILE A 24 -4.11 -24.10 -6.33
C ILE A 24 -2.82 -23.31 -6.14
N ASN A 25 -1.93 -23.40 -7.11
CA ASN A 25 -0.79 -22.50 -7.22
C ASN A 25 -1.28 -21.12 -7.65
N GLY A 26 -1.29 -20.17 -6.72
CA GLY A 26 -1.84 -18.81 -6.93
C GLY A 26 -0.93 -17.87 -7.69
N GLY A 27 0.35 -18.17 -7.85
CA GLY A 27 1.28 -17.32 -8.60
C GLY A 27 2.65 -17.13 -7.97
N SER A 28 3.34 -16.07 -8.38
CA SER A 28 4.69 -15.75 -7.94
C SER A 28 4.77 -14.29 -7.46
N ILE A 29 5.51 -14.06 -6.38
CA ILE A 29 5.77 -12.73 -5.83
C ILE A 29 7.27 -12.54 -5.64
N ARG A 30 7.75 -11.35 -5.99
CA ARG A 30 9.10 -10.89 -5.71
C ARG A 30 9.09 -9.84 -4.61
N ASN A 31 9.94 -10.04 -3.61
CA ASN A 31 10.21 -9.08 -2.54
C ASN A 31 11.69 -8.71 -2.60
N TRP A 32 11.99 -7.41 -2.60
CA TRP A 32 13.37 -6.94 -2.58
C TRP A 32 13.49 -5.66 -1.75
N GLY A 33 14.68 -5.40 -1.28
CA GLY A 33 14.94 -4.23 -0.47
C GLY A 33 16.39 -4.09 -0.08
N GLU A 34 16.68 -2.95 0.49
CA GLU A 34 17.98 -2.56 1.01
C GLU A 34 17.82 -2.13 2.45
N GLU A 35 18.77 -2.53 3.28
CA GLU A 35 18.79 -2.20 4.69
C GLU A 35 20.16 -1.62 5.03
N PHE A 36 20.13 -0.44 5.64
CA PHE A 36 21.31 0.26 6.12
C PHE A 36 21.17 0.49 7.61
N SER A 37 22.26 0.21 8.34
CA SER A 37 22.34 0.52 9.76
C SER A 37 23.71 1.11 10.07
N ALA A 38 23.74 2.08 10.98
CA ALA A 38 24.95 2.67 11.48
C ALA A 38 24.81 2.95 12.98
N THR A 39 25.89 2.72 13.71
CA THR A 39 25.98 3.06 15.13
C THR A 39 27.30 3.76 15.36
N TRP A 40 27.25 4.88 16.07
CA TRP A 40 28.43 5.62 16.47
C TRP A 40 28.42 5.79 18.00
N THR A 41 29.54 5.45 18.62
CA THR A 41 29.72 5.55 20.06
C THR A 41 30.91 6.41 20.36
N GLN A 42 30.77 7.41 21.19
CA GLN A 42 31.82 8.31 21.64
C GLN A 42 31.83 8.44 23.15
N THR A 43 32.97 8.12 23.76
CA THR A 43 33.23 8.42 25.15
C THR A 43 33.99 9.76 25.19
N MET A 44 33.33 10.80 25.71
CA MET A 44 33.92 12.14 25.78
C MET A 44 34.72 12.39 27.06
N SER A 45 34.35 11.71 28.16
CA SER A 45 35.08 11.72 29.43
C SER A 45 34.80 10.44 30.21
N LYS A 46 35.37 10.30 31.41
CA LYS A 46 35.10 9.14 32.29
C LYS A 46 33.60 9.00 32.64
N ASP A 47 32.91 10.10 32.69
CA ASP A 47 31.54 10.17 33.15
C ASP A 47 30.53 10.53 32.04
N LEU A 48 31.01 10.78 30.79
CA LEU A 48 30.17 11.19 29.67
C LEU A 48 30.40 10.29 28.46
N SER A 49 29.33 9.58 28.05
CA SER A 49 29.32 8.81 26.82
C SER A 49 28.06 9.09 26.02
N LEU A 50 28.20 9.08 24.70
CA LEU A 50 27.14 9.27 23.74
C LEU A 50 27.14 8.08 22.76
N ASN A 51 25.97 7.49 22.55
CA ASN A 51 25.75 6.49 21.54
C ASN A 51 24.60 6.96 20.64
N ILE A 52 24.84 6.99 19.32
CA ILE A 52 23.86 7.34 18.31
C ILE A 52 23.75 6.16 17.35
N GLY A 53 22.55 5.65 17.17
CA GLY A 53 22.23 4.58 16.25
C GLY A 53 21.18 5.01 15.24
N GLY A 54 21.20 4.44 14.06
CA GLY A 54 20.16 4.63 13.07
C GLY A 54 20.10 3.47 12.09
N ASN A 55 18.91 3.18 11.62
CA ASN A 55 18.67 2.24 10.54
C ASN A 55 17.61 2.78 9.59
N ILE A 56 17.67 2.36 8.35
CA ILE A 56 16.64 2.58 7.34
C ILE A 56 16.56 1.34 6.46
N THR A 57 15.35 0.89 6.23
CA THR A 57 15.03 -0.25 5.38
C THR A 57 14.11 0.21 4.27
N PHE A 58 14.53 0.04 3.03
CA PHE A 58 13.70 0.20 1.85
C PHE A 58 13.17 -1.16 1.45
N MET A 59 11.87 -1.25 1.21
CA MET A 59 11.25 -2.52 0.83
C MET A 59 10.23 -2.34 -0.29
N GLN A 60 10.18 -3.32 -1.17
CA GLN A 60 9.23 -3.36 -2.27
C GLN A 60 8.79 -4.81 -2.49
N ASN A 61 7.53 -4.97 -2.88
CA ASN A 61 7.02 -6.23 -3.38
C ASN A 61 6.33 -6.03 -4.73
N ARG A 62 6.29 -7.09 -5.51
CA ARG A 62 5.62 -7.11 -6.81
C ARG A 62 5.12 -8.50 -7.12
N VAL A 63 3.86 -8.59 -7.49
CA VAL A 63 3.29 -9.80 -8.06
C VAL A 63 3.86 -9.96 -9.47
N LEU A 64 4.52 -11.08 -9.74
CA LEU A 64 5.10 -11.39 -11.05
C LEU A 64 4.08 -12.08 -11.96
N SER A 65 3.32 -13.02 -11.40
CA SER A 65 2.29 -13.75 -12.10
C SER A 65 1.19 -14.17 -11.15
N LEU A 66 -0.01 -14.32 -11.65
CA LEU A 66 -1.14 -14.98 -11.00
C LEU A 66 -1.50 -16.22 -11.80
N ALA A 67 -2.08 -17.23 -11.14
CA ALA A 67 -2.57 -18.41 -11.83
C ALA A 67 -3.64 -18.03 -12.86
N ALA A 68 -3.66 -18.77 -13.97
CA ALA A 68 -4.60 -18.51 -15.08
C ALA A 68 -6.08 -18.66 -14.66
N ASP A 69 -6.35 -19.48 -13.64
CA ASP A 69 -7.69 -19.70 -13.09
C ASP A 69 -8.16 -18.61 -12.13
N LEU A 70 -7.26 -17.69 -11.74
CA LEU A 70 -7.65 -16.53 -10.97
C LEU A 70 -8.15 -15.42 -11.90
N PRO A 71 -9.30 -14.78 -11.62
CA PRO A 71 -9.77 -13.69 -12.43
C PRO A 71 -8.70 -12.60 -12.55
N ALA A 72 -8.57 -12.00 -13.75
CA ALA A 72 -7.71 -10.85 -13.95
C ALA A 72 -8.04 -9.79 -12.91
N GLY A 73 -7.04 -9.41 -12.10
CA GLY A 73 -7.27 -8.53 -10.96
C GLY A 73 -7.97 -9.23 -9.80
N TYR A 74 -7.39 -10.34 -9.32
CA TYR A 74 -7.85 -10.99 -8.09
C TYR A 74 -8.03 -9.95 -6.99
N LEU A 75 -9.29 -9.75 -6.60
CA LEU A 75 -9.65 -8.79 -5.57
C LEU A 75 -9.38 -9.45 -4.23
N SER A 76 -8.41 -8.96 -3.49
CA SER A 76 -8.23 -9.43 -2.13
C SER A 76 -9.45 -8.97 -1.33
N GLN A 77 -10.17 -9.92 -0.75
CA GLN A 77 -11.42 -9.67 0.00
C GLN A 77 -11.20 -8.96 1.36
N VAL A 78 -10.01 -8.39 1.59
CA VAL A 78 -9.62 -7.90 2.91
C VAL A 78 -10.43 -6.68 3.33
N PHE A 79 -10.92 -5.88 2.39
CA PHE A 79 -11.78 -4.73 2.69
C PHE A 79 -12.86 -4.59 1.60
N GLN A 80 -14.07 -5.04 1.89
CA GLN A 80 -15.24 -4.75 1.07
C GLN A 80 -16.13 -3.77 1.84
N ASN A 81 -16.31 -2.57 1.28
CA ASN A 81 -17.34 -1.65 1.73
C ASN A 81 -18.42 -1.58 0.65
N ASN A 82 -19.68 -1.88 1.03
CA ASN A 82 -20.82 -1.93 0.12
C ASN A 82 -20.63 -2.77 -1.15
N GLY A 83 -19.91 -3.91 -1.05
CA GLY A 83 -19.72 -4.83 -2.18
C GLY A 83 -18.66 -4.39 -3.19
N SER A 84 -17.96 -3.29 -2.97
CA SER A 84 -16.83 -2.85 -3.80
C SER A 84 -15.53 -3.25 -3.15
N ALA A 85 -14.65 -3.95 -3.88
CA ALA A 85 -13.32 -4.26 -3.40
C ALA A 85 -12.46 -3.00 -3.38
N GLU A 86 -11.85 -2.71 -2.22
CA GLU A 86 -10.96 -1.57 -2.01
C GLU A 86 -9.49 -1.93 -2.22
N SER A 87 -9.17 -3.22 -2.34
CA SER A 87 -7.84 -3.71 -2.62
C SER A 87 -7.85 -4.70 -3.80
N ARG A 88 -6.74 -4.72 -4.54
CA ARG A 88 -6.59 -5.56 -5.72
C ARG A 88 -5.17 -6.12 -5.79
N THR A 89 -5.07 -7.40 -6.07
CA THR A 89 -3.80 -8.08 -6.35
C THR A 89 -3.74 -8.39 -7.84
N GLU A 90 -2.78 -7.83 -8.55
CA GLU A 90 -2.60 -7.98 -9.99
C GLU A 90 -1.12 -8.07 -10.35
N ALA A 91 -0.81 -8.81 -11.41
CA ALA A 91 0.56 -8.90 -11.92
C ALA A 91 1.10 -7.50 -12.28
N GLY A 92 2.31 -7.21 -11.85
CA GLY A 92 2.93 -5.91 -12.05
C GLY A 92 2.75 -4.92 -10.91
N HIS A 93 1.87 -5.18 -9.96
CA HIS A 93 1.57 -4.34 -8.80
C HIS A 93 1.96 -5.00 -7.48
N PRO A 94 2.11 -4.23 -6.39
CA PRO A 94 2.23 -4.80 -5.06
C PRO A 94 1.00 -5.61 -4.66
N ILE A 95 1.20 -6.65 -3.85
CA ILE A 95 0.10 -7.46 -3.33
C ILE A 95 -0.85 -6.60 -2.49
N GLY A 96 -2.16 -6.75 -2.69
CA GLY A 96 -3.18 -6.05 -1.92
C GLY A 96 -3.20 -4.53 -2.14
N SER A 97 -2.69 -4.05 -3.27
CA SER A 97 -2.69 -2.61 -3.59
C SER A 97 -4.10 -2.02 -3.50
N PHE A 98 -4.21 -0.81 -2.95
CA PHE A 98 -5.47 -0.09 -2.91
C PHE A 98 -5.95 0.25 -4.31
N TYR A 99 -7.22 -0.04 -4.58
CA TYR A 99 -7.82 0.09 -5.89
C TYR A 99 -9.14 0.85 -5.80
N GLY A 100 -9.24 1.99 -6.49
CA GLY A 100 -10.41 2.85 -6.39
C GLY A 100 -10.29 4.07 -7.28
N TYR A 101 -11.11 5.07 -6.99
CA TYR A 101 -11.11 6.33 -7.72
C TYR A 101 -10.00 7.25 -7.22
N LYS A 102 -9.25 7.84 -8.15
CA LYS A 102 -8.23 8.82 -7.84
C LYS A 102 -8.89 10.19 -7.63
N ILE A 103 -8.54 10.85 -6.54
CA ILE A 103 -9.06 12.18 -6.21
C ILE A 103 -8.27 13.24 -6.98
N ALA A 104 -8.96 14.04 -7.79
CA ALA A 104 -8.41 15.20 -8.48
C ALA A 104 -8.48 16.49 -7.63
N GLY A 105 -9.35 16.53 -6.64
CA GLY A 105 -9.54 17.67 -5.76
C GLY A 105 -10.92 17.70 -5.12
N LEU A 106 -11.41 18.90 -4.83
CA LEU A 106 -12.76 19.15 -4.33
C LEU A 106 -13.50 20.05 -5.30
N TYR A 107 -14.81 19.82 -5.48
CA TYR A 107 -15.65 20.71 -6.25
C TYR A 107 -15.76 22.07 -5.56
N GLN A 108 -15.39 23.16 -6.26
CA GLN A 108 -15.36 24.51 -5.70
C GLN A 108 -16.72 25.22 -5.81
N SER A 109 -17.54 24.85 -6.79
CA SER A 109 -18.83 25.46 -7.06
C SER A 109 -19.72 24.56 -7.91
N ASN A 110 -21.02 24.89 -8.01
CA ASN A 110 -21.92 24.22 -8.94
C ASN A 110 -21.48 24.33 -10.41
N LEU A 111 -20.82 25.44 -10.77
CA LEU A 111 -20.27 25.61 -12.11
C LEU A 111 -19.07 24.68 -12.37
N ASP A 112 -18.25 24.41 -11.36
CA ASP A 112 -17.16 23.46 -11.45
C ASP A 112 -17.72 22.03 -11.63
N ILE A 113 -18.79 21.66 -10.92
CA ILE A 113 -19.47 20.37 -11.10
C ILE A 113 -19.95 20.21 -12.55
N LEU A 114 -20.61 21.24 -13.10
CA LEU A 114 -21.16 21.21 -14.47
C LEU A 114 -20.06 21.13 -15.55
N LYS A 115 -18.87 21.65 -15.30
CA LYS A 115 -17.73 21.61 -16.23
C LYS A 115 -16.84 20.38 -16.08
N SER A 116 -17.06 19.60 -15.02
CA SER A 116 -16.27 18.40 -14.75
C SER A 116 -16.90 17.17 -15.41
N PRO A 117 -16.12 16.07 -15.59
CA PRO A 117 -16.67 14.78 -16.00
C PRO A 117 -17.86 14.38 -15.15
N SER A 118 -18.87 13.82 -15.78
CA SER A 118 -20.12 13.45 -15.10
C SER A 118 -19.92 12.26 -14.16
N ALA A 119 -20.17 12.45 -12.89
CA ALA A 119 -20.08 11.40 -11.88
C ALA A 119 -21.46 10.90 -11.40
N SER A 120 -22.50 11.05 -12.24
CA SER A 120 -23.88 10.71 -11.90
C SER A 120 -24.09 9.25 -11.50
N SER A 121 -23.24 8.34 -11.97
CA SER A 121 -23.23 6.92 -11.57
C SER A 121 -22.88 6.70 -10.10
N LEU A 122 -22.19 7.65 -9.48
CA LEU A 122 -21.75 7.58 -8.07
C LEU A 122 -22.65 8.37 -7.12
N GLY A 123 -23.57 9.19 -7.66
CA GLY A 123 -24.53 9.96 -6.88
C GLY A 123 -24.60 11.44 -7.26
N ALA A 124 -25.26 12.24 -6.41
CA ALA A 124 -25.35 13.68 -6.57
C ALA A 124 -24.24 14.38 -5.79
N TYR A 125 -23.55 15.32 -6.43
CA TYR A 125 -22.43 16.06 -5.86
C TYR A 125 -22.82 17.50 -5.51
N ARG A 126 -22.09 18.03 -4.54
CA ARG A 126 -22.19 19.41 -4.04
C ARG A 126 -20.82 20.05 -3.97
N PRO A 127 -20.71 21.37 -3.98
CA PRO A 127 -19.46 22.03 -3.64
C PRO A 127 -18.90 21.55 -2.29
N GLY A 128 -17.63 21.19 -2.26
CA GLY A 128 -16.95 20.57 -1.12
C GLY A 128 -16.81 19.05 -1.18
N ASP A 129 -17.56 18.36 -2.06
CA ASP A 129 -17.39 16.92 -2.29
C ASP A 129 -16.12 16.60 -3.08
N PHE A 130 -15.67 15.35 -3.01
CA PHE A 130 -14.52 14.89 -3.77
C PHE A 130 -14.80 14.90 -5.28
N LYS A 131 -13.86 15.47 -6.03
CA LYS A 131 -13.80 15.42 -7.48
C LYS A 131 -12.86 14.31 -7.88
N PHE A 132 -13.32 13.36 -8.67
CA PHE A 132 -12.53 12.23 -9.14
C PHE A 132 -11.92 12.51 -10.50
N GLU A 133 -10.81 11.85 -10.78
CA GLU A 133 -10.10 11.91 -12.06
C GLU A 133 -10.77 10.97 -13.06
N ASP A 134 -11.05 11.49 -14.25
CA ASP A 134 -11.46 10.72 -15.42
C ASP A 134 -10.20 10.09 -16.03
N VAL A 135 -9.95 8.83 -15.68
CA VAL A 135 -8.70 8.15 -16.00
C VAL A 135 -8.67 7.72 -17.47
N ASN A 136 -9.81 7.36 -18.03
CA ASN A 136 -9.93 6.92 -19.42
C ASN A 136 -10.26 8.05 -20.39
N GLY A 137 -10.66 9.24 -19.90
CA GLY A 137 -10.92 10.44 -20.70
C GLY A 137 -12.26 10.40 -21.46
N ASP A 138 -13.24 9.60 -21.00
CA ASP A 138 -14.54 9.44 -21.66
C ASP A 138 -15.58 10.50 -21.25
N GLY A 139 -15.24 11.39 -20.31
CA GLY A 139 -16.11 12.43 -19.77
C GLY A 139 -17.09 11.96 -18.72
N GLN A 140 -16.96 10.72 -18.24
CA GLN A 140 -17.82 10.15 -17.21
C GLN A 140 -16.96 9.49 -16.12
N ILE A 141 -17.35 9.64 -14.87
CA ILE A 141 -16.72 8.93 -13.75
C ILE A 141 -17.55 7.68 -13.42
N ASN A 142 -16.97 6.52 -13.65
CA ASN A 142 -17.61 5.22 -13.45
C ASN A 142 -16.59 4.14 -13.09
N ALA A 143 -17.00 2.88 -13.04
CA ALA A 143 -16.13 1.77 -12.63
C ALA A 143 -14.85 1.62 -13.48
N SER A 144 -14.84 2.14 -14.73
CA SER A 144 -13.68 2.09 -15.63
C SER A 144 -12.58 3.09 -15.25
N ASP A 145 -12.88 4.08 -14.37
CA ASP A 145 -11.92 5.07 -13.86
C ASP A 145 -11.23 4.63 -12.57
N ARG A 146 -11.56 3.44 -12.09
CA ARG A 146 -10.88 2.89 -10.93
C ARG A 146 -9.46 2.47 -11.31
N THR A 147 -8.51 2.85 -10.50
CA THR A 147 -7.08 2.59 -10.71
C THR A 147 -6.37 2.26 -9.40
N PHE A 148 -5.08 1.90 -9.48
CA PHE A 148 -4.26 1.70 -8.29
C PHE A 148 -3.94 3.06 -7.65
N ILE A 149 -4.40 3.25 -6.41
CA ILE A 149 -4.29 4.52 -5.68
C ILE A 149 -3.30 4.48 -4.51
N GLY A 150 -2.83 3.31 -4.14
CA GLY A 150 -1.87 3.18 -3.06
C GLY A 150 -1.33 1.77 -2.86
N ASN A 151 -0.35 1.68 -1.96
CA ASN A 151 0.28 0.44 -1.54
C ASN A 151 0.07 0.28 -0.02
N PRO A 152 -0.42 -0.88 0.46
CA PRO A 152 -0.59 -1.12 1.90
C PRO A 152 0.73 -1.28 2.65
N SER A 153 1.81 -1.64 1.93
CA SER A 153 3.13 -1.80 2.54
C SER A 153 3.91 -0.49 2.49
N PRO A 154 4.54 -0.05 3.57
CA PRO A 154 5.41 1.11 3.57
C PRO A 154 6.57 0.90 2.58
N LYS A 155 7.01 1.97 1.92
CA LYS A 155 8.16 1.92 1.01
C LYS A 155 9.49 1.93 1.74
N PHE A 156 9.49 2.51 2.94
CA PHE A 156 10.64 2.51 3.84
C PHE A 156 10.17 2.56 5.29
N ILE A 157 11.01 2.04 6.17
CA ILE A 157 10.89 2.10 7.61
C ILE A 157 12.22 2.60 8.14
N TYR A 158 12.22 3.46 9.14
CA TYR A 158 13.43 3.96 9.77
C TYR A 158 13.35 3.94 11.28
N GLY A 159 14.52 3.83 11.91
CA GLY A 159 14.69 3.99 13.35
C GLY A 159 15.93 4.83 13.63
N ALA A 160 15.87 5.63 14.69
CA ALA A 160 17.02 6.33 15.21
C ALA A 160 17.00 6.29 16.74
N SER A 161 18.17 6.15 17.36
CA SER A 161 18.32 6.13 18.80
C SER A 161 19.46 7.04 19.23
N ILE A 162 19.27 7.76 20.32
CA ILE A 162 20.29 8.58 20.97
C ILE A 162 20.31 8.20 22.45
N ASN A 163 21.46 7.73 22.91
CA ASN A 163 21.67 7.37 24.30
C ASN A 163 22.83 8.21 24.88
N LEU A 164 22.54 9.01 25.87
CA LEU A 164 23.49 9.85 26.59
C LEU A 164 23.61 9.34 28.01
N THR A 165 24.83 9.07 28.46
CA THR A 165 25.11 8.74 29.86
C THR A 165 26.02 9.80 30.43
N TYR A 166 25.62 10.40 31.55
CA TYR A 166 26.41 11.41 32.27
C TYR A 166 26.34 11.20 33.78
N ASN A 167 27.48 10.95 34.41
CA ASN A 167 27.64 10.84 35.86
C ASN A 167 26.60 9.90 36.53
N GLY A 168 26.34 8.73 35.92
CA GLY A 168 25.38 7.76 36.37
C GLY A 168 23.92 8.00 35.96
N PHE A 169 23.62 9.14 35.34
CA PHE A 169 22.31 9.41 34.72
C PHE A 169 22.30 8.99 33.26
N GLY A 170 21.23 8.38 32.82
CA GLY A 170 21.03 7.97 31.44
C GLY A 170 19.81 8.69 30.83
N LEU A 171 19.97 9.19 29.59
CA LEU A 171 18.88 9.68 28.74
C LEU A 171 18.86 8.88 27.46
N SER A 172 17.72 8.28 27.14
CA SER A 172 17.50 7.56 25.88
C SER A 172 16.33 8.20 25.14
N VAL A 173 16.53 8.42 23.85
CA VAL A 173 15.50 8.92 22.92
C VAL A 173 15.49 7.97 21.71
N ASP A 174 14.33 7.36 21.45
CA ASP A 174 14.11 6.49 20.31
C ASP A 174 13.03 7.09 19.41
N LEU A 175 13.32 7.10 18.10
CA LEU A 175 12.47 7.59 17.04
C LEU A 175 12.26 6.49 16.01
N GLY A 176 11.04 6.39 15.45
CA GLY A 176 10.73 5.41 14.42
C GLY A 176 9.55 5.85 13.55
N GLY A 177 9.52 5.37 12.30
CA GLY A 177 8.45 5.63 11.34
C GLY A 177 8.60 4.81 10.07
#